data_1f48edb710b8ee2e42437b4099d854c8
#
_entry.id   1f48edb710b8ee2e42437b4099d854c8
#
_cell.length_a   1.000
_cell.length_b   1.000
_cell.length_c   1.000
_cell.angle_alpha   90.00
_cell.angle_beta   90.00
_cell.angle_gamma   90.00
#
_symmetry.space_group_name_H-M   'P 1'
#
loop_
_entity.id
_entity.type
_entity.pdbx_description
1 polymer ?
#
loop_
_entity_poly.entity_id
_entity_poly.type
_entity_poly.pdbx_seq_one_letter_code
_entity_poly.pdbx_strand_id
1 'polypeptide(L)'
;MREQHLISLPERPAVIRLATPAESAALPAPHLSIPRLIGNTGESGEFVLPTANPNAESKAEMDDFNYEAITWDLTAHEARPGHELQFAAMIEGGVSVARALFAFNSANVEGWALYSEAIMKPYLPPEAQLAVLEARLQRSARAFLDPMLNLGMLKPDEAKHFLMEVVVLSEPLAKEEIDRYTFTAPGQATSYFFGYCKLQALRAKTELALGQKFRPQSYHDFIVAQGLLPPELLEKAVMEGYVKPLQSAAAHVSGD
;
A
#
# COMPACT_ATOMS: atom_id res chain seq x y z
N MET A 1 13.06 3.54 9.92
CA MET A 1 12.51 4.76 9.25
C MET A 1 13.21 6.02 9.71
N ARG A 2 13.21 6.36 11.01
CA ARG A 2 13.88 7.59 11.53
C ARG A 2 15.37 7.62 11.21
N GLU A 3 16.10 6.59 11.58
CA GLU A 3 17.57 6.50 11.37
C GLU A 3 17.97 6.56 9.89
N GLN A 4 17.10 6.10 9.00
CA GLN A 4 17.33 6.07 7.56
C GLN A 4 16.77 7.30 6.83
N HIS A 5 16.16 8.23 7.54
CA HIS A 5 15.53 9.42 6.96
C HIS A 5 14.64 9.11 5.76
N LEU A 6 13.80 8.06 5.89
CA LEU A 6 12.92 7.62 4.80
C LEU A 6 11.68 8.50 4.68
N ILE A 7 11.02 8.76 5.80
CA ILE A 7 9.78 9.55 5.88
C ILE A 7 9.62 10.06 7.31
N SER A 8 8.98 11.21 7.47
CA SER A 8 8.61 11.76 8.77
C SER A 8 7.50 10.92 9.42
N LEU A 9 7.62 10.70 10.72
CA LEU A 9 6.59 9.96 11.44
C LEU A 9 5.53 10.92 11.98
N PRO A 10 4.23 10.61 11.82
CA PRO A 10 3.15 11.32 12.46
C PRO A 10 3.33 11.36 13.99
N GLU A 11 2.80 12.39 14.64
CA GLU A 11 2.77 12.50 16.10
C GLU A 11 1.78 11.53 16.72
N ARG A 12 0.70 11.21 15.99
CA ARG A 12 -0.30 10.23 16.39
C ARG A 12 0.32 8.86 16.64
N PRO A 13 -0.08 8.15 17.72
CA PRO A 13 0.35 6.77 17.93
C PRO A 13 -0.22 5.86 16.84
N ALA A 14 0.58 4.90 16.39
CA ALA A 14 0.07 3.75 15.64
C ALA A 14 -0.61 2.79 16.62
N VAL A 15 -1.81 2.32 16.30
CA VAL A 15 -2.57 1.36 17.09
C VAL A 15 -2.56 0.02 16.38
N ILE A 16 -2.18 -1.03 17.10
CA ILE A 16 -2.26 -2.42 16.62
C ILE A 16 -3.14 -3.18 17.60
N ARG A 17 -4.16 -3.87 17.08
CA ARG A 17 -5.06 -4.66 17.92
C ARG A 17 -5.48 -5.97 17.27
N LEU A 18 -5.95 -6.89 18.09
CA LEU A 18 -6.62 -8.08 17.59
C LEU A 18 -8.05 -7.75 17.16
N ALA A 19 -8.51 -8.41 16.11
CA ALA A 19 -9.89 -8.35 15.66
C ALA A 19 -10.82 -9.08 16.66
N THR A 20 -12.03 -8.60 16.77
CA THR A 20 -13.11 -9.37 17.40
C THR A 20 -13.48 -10.59 16.55
N PRO A 21 -14.15 -11.62 17.10
CA PRO A 21 -14.64 -12.73 16.29
C PRO A 21 -15.53 -12.32 15.11
N ALA A 22 -16.35 -11.29 15.28
CA ALA A 22 -17.21 -10.77 14.21
C ALA A 22 -16.41 -10.08 13.10
N GLU A 23 -15.39 -9.27 13.45
CA GLU A 23 -14.49 -8.65 12.50
C GLU A 23 -13.66 -9.70 11.74
N SER A 24 -13.13 -10.71 12.45
CA SER A 24 -12.39 -11.83 11.82
C SER A 24 -13.25 -12.64 10.86
N ALA A 25 -14.55 -12.76 11.14
CA ALA A 25 -15.51 -13.43 10.27
C ALA A 25 -15.80 -12.62 8.99
N ALA A 26 -15.86 -11.29 9.12
CA ALA A 26 -16.15 -10.40 8.01
C ALA A 26 -14.94 -10.16 7.11
N LEU A 27 -13.74 -10.06 7.69
CA LEU A 27 -12.48 -9.84 6.98
C LEU A 27 -11.36 -10.66 7.66
N PRO A 28 -11.05 -11.85 7.15
CA PRO A 28 -10.10 -12.77 7.78
C PRO A 28 -8.62 -12.43 7.48
N ALA A 29 -8.35 -11.35 6.75
CA ALA A 29 -7.00 -10.89 6.46
C ALA A 29 -6.59 -9.71 7.37
N PRO A 30 -5.30 -9.54 7.71
CA PRO A 30 -4.80 -8.34 8.34
C PRO A 30 -5.13 -7.09 7.49
N HIS A 31 -5.56 -6.01 8.15
CA HIS A 31 -5.99 -4.80 7.45
C HIS A 31 -5.90 -3.54 8.31
N LEU A 32 -5.88 -2.36 7.67
CA LEU A 32 -6.06 -1.10 8.34
C LEU A 32 -7.55 -0.75 8.47
N SER A 33 -8.02 -0.51 9.69
CA SER A 33 -9.26 0.24 9.95
C SER A 33 -8.96 1.72 9.80
N ILE A 34 -9.48 2.33 8.71
CA ILE A 34 -9.17 3.72 8.36
C ILE A 34 -9.86 4.67 9.34
N PRO A 35 -9.15 5.67 9.90
CA PRO A 35 -9.76 6.64 10.80
C PRO A 35 -10.64 7.62 10.01
N ARG A 36 -11.56 8.26 10.69
CA ARG A 36 -12.34 9.35 10.09
C ARG A 36 -11.41 10.48 9.64
N LEU A 37 -11.44 10.81 8.35
CA LEU A 37 -10.59 11.86 7.79
C LEU A 37 -11.16 13.27 8.03
N ILE A 38 -12.48 13.42 8.00
CA ILE A 38 -13.16 14.71 8.18
C ILE A 38 -13.85 14.74 9.52
N GLY A 39 -13.64 15.81 10.27
CA GLY A 39 -14.16 15.94 11.63
C GLY A 39 -13.54 14.93 12.59
N ASN A 40 -12.29 14.54 12.35
CA ASN A 40 -11.51 13.69 13.26
C ASN A 40 -11.29 14.43 14.58
N THR A 41 -11.63 13.79 15.71
CA THR A 41 -11.53 14.36 17.05
C THR A 41 -10.44 13.71 17.91
N GLY A 42 -9.55 12.92 17.27
CA GLY A 42 -8.44 12.22 17.92
C GLY A 42 -8.38 10.74 17.56
N GLU A 43 -9.30 10.25 16.72
CA GLU A 43 -9.31 8.85 16.28
C GLU A 43 -8.07 8.54 15.45
N SER A 44 -7.38 7.46 15.79
CA SER A 44 -6.25 6.89 15.02
C SER A 44 -6.71 5.79 14.09
N GLY A 45 -5.94 5.51 13.04
CA GLY A 45 -6.05 4.27 12.29
C GLY A 45 -5.62 3.08 13.14
N GLU A 46 -6.23 1.93 12.91
CA GLU A 46 -5.93 0.72 13.67
C GLU A 46 -5.49 -0.40 12.71
N PHE A 47 -4.27 -0.89 12.90
CA PHE A 47 -3.86 -2.13 12.24
C PHE A 47 -4.50 -3.30 12.97
N VAL A 48 -5.45 -3.97 12.30
CA VAL A 48 -6.28 -5.03 12.86
C VAL A 48 -5.76 -6.38 12.42
N LEU A 49 -5.50 -7.25 13.40
CA LEU A 49 -4.99 -8.61 13.19
C LEU A 49 -6.12 -9.61 13.48
N PRO A 50 -6.63 -10.36 12.48
CA PRO A 50 -7.61 -11.42 12.72
C PRO A 50 -6.97 -12.54 13.54
N THR A 51 -7.76 -13.13 14.44
CA THR A 51 -7.30 -14.20 15.36
C THR A 51 -7.62 -15.60 14.86
N ALA A 52 -8.61 -15.74 14.00
CA ALA A 52 -9.03 -16.98 13.36
C ALA A 52 -9.93 -16.65 12.17
N ASN A 53 -10.04 -17.58 11.22
CA ASN A 53 -11.12 -17.56 10.24
C ASN A 53 -12.27 -18.47 10.74
N PRO A 54 -13.31 -17.90 11.41
CA PRO A 54 -14.41 -18.71 11.94
C PRO A 54 -15.32 -19.29 10.83
N ASN A 55 -15.16 -18.85 9.59
CA ASN A 55 -15.92 -19.33 8.43
C ASN A 55 -15.12 -20.33 7.57
N ALA A 56 -13.99 -20.83 8.07
CA ALA A 56 -13.23 -21.85 7.34
C ALA A 56 -14.08 -23.12 7.25
N GLU A 57 -14.84 -23.27 6.16
CA GLU A 57 -15.54 -24.50 5.80
C GLU A 57 -14.57 -25.61 5.38
N SER A 58 -13.35 -25.24 5.03
CA SER A 58 -12.29 -26.12 4.60
C SER A 58 -11.41 -26.54 5.78
N LYS A 59 -10.96 -27.80 5.77
CA LYS A 59 -9.91 -28.29 6.68
C LYS A 59 -8.51 -27.79 6.29
N ALA A 60 -8.39 -27.12 5.16
CA ALA A 60 -7.15 -26.49 4.73
C ALA A 60 -6.92 -25.22 5.57
N GLU A 61 -5.74 -25.10 6.13
CA GLU A 61 -5.36 -23.90 6.90
C GLU A 61 -4.98 -22.76 5.92
N MET A 62 -5.45 -21.56 6.22
CA MET A 62 -4.92 -20.34 5.61
C MET A 62 -3.71 -19.92 6.45
N ASP A 63 -2.53 -20.38 6.07
CA ASP A 63 -1.27 -20.11 6.78
C ASP A 63 -0.45 -18.96 6.16
N ASP A 64 -0.94 -18.36 5.09
CA ASP A 64 -0.26 -17.30 4.33
C ASP A 64 0.14 -16.07 5.18
N PHE A 65 -0.52 -15.85 6.32
CA PHE A 65 -0.30 -14.67 7.18
C PHE A 65 0.15 -15.01 8.62
N ASN A 66 0.46 -16.27 8.95
CA ASN A 66 0.69 -16.70 10.32
C ASN A 66 2.15 -17.01 10.67
N TYR A 67 3.11 -16.61 9.83
CA TYR A 67 4.54 -16.80 10.08
C TYR A 67 5.27 -15.46 10.28
N GLU A 68 6.36 -15.48 11.05
CA GLU A 68 7.05 -14.26 11.50
C GLU A 68 7.52 -13.37 10.33
N ALA A 69 8.06 -13.95 9.27
CA ALA A 69 8.61 -13.17 8.16
C ALA A 69 7.55 -12.31 7.45
N ILE A 70 6.30 -12.82 7.30
CA ILE A 70 5.22 -12.05 6.67
C ILE A 70 4.74 -10.90 7.56
N THR A 71 4.91 -10.98 8.89
CA THR A 71 4.48 -9.90 9.78
C THR A 71 5.26 -8.61 9.56
N TRP A 72 6.50 -8.69 9.09
CA TRP A 72 7.28 -7.52 8.69
C TRP A 72 6.70 -6.84 7.45
N ASP A 73 6.32 -7.62 6.45
CA ASP A 73 5.67 -7.13 5.22
C ASP A 73 4.34 -6.46 5.55
N LEU A 74 3.48 -7.17 6.27
CA LEU A 74 2.17 -6.67 6.70
C LEU A 74 2.29 -5.39 7.54
N THR A 75 3.30 -5.32 8.43
CA THR A 75 3.54 -4.11 9.22
C THR A 75 3.96 -2.93 8.35
N ALA A 76 4.78 -3.17 7.33
CA ALA A 76 5.17 -2.13 6.38
C ALA A 76 4.01 -1.69 5.49
N HIS A 77 3.08 -2.60 5.15
CA HIS A 77 1.90 -2.35 4.34
C HIS A 77 0.79 -1.64 5.12
N GLU A 78 0.32 -2.26 6.21
CA GLU A 78 -0.86 -1.81 6.95
C GLU A 78 -0.54 -0.72 7.97
N ALA A 79 0.63 -0.80 8.62
CA ALA A 79 1.01 0.17 9.64
C ALA A 79 1.92 1.26 9.05
N ARG A 80 3.23 1.24 9.37
CA ARG A 80 4.18 2.29 8.99
C ARG A 80 5.37 1.71 8.23
N PRO A 81 5.70 2.29 7.09
CA PRO A 81 5.26 3.56 6.49
C PRO A 81 4.01 3.49 5.59
N GLY A 82 3.26 2.37 5.60
CA GLY A 82 2.11 2.10 4.74
C GLY A 82 0.86 2.91 5.06
N HIS A 83 -0.28 2.22 5.05
CA HIS A 83 -1.60 2.83 5.14
C HIS A 83 -1.79 3.71 6.38
N GLU A 84 -1.43 3.22 7.57
CA GLU A 84 -1.64 3.98 8.82
C GLU A 84 -0.89 5.31 8.77
N LEU A 85 0.39 5.30 8.36
CA LEU A 85 1.17 6.54 8.25
C LEU A 85 0.56 7.48 7.21
N GLN A 86 0.13 6.96 6.05
CA GLN A 86 -0.48 7.78 4.99
C GLN A 86 -1.71 8.53 5.51
N PHE A 87 -2.63 7.84 6.16
CA PHE A 87 -3.85 8.46 6.70
C PHE A 87 -3.58 9.36 7.90
N ALA A 88 -2.67 8.98 8.79
CA ALA A 88 -2.26 9.83 9.91
C ALA A 88 -1.65 11.15 9.43
N ALA A 89 -0.75 11.09 8.44
CA ALA A 89 -0.15 12.28 7.84
C ALA A 89 -1.20 13.18 7.16
N MET A 90 -2.21 12.60 6.49
CA MET A 90 -3.31 13.36 5.90
C MET A 90 -4.14 14.12 6.95
N ILE A 91 -4.39 13.50 8.11
CA ILE A 91 -5.14 14.13 9.20
C ILE A 91 -4.32 15.25 9.82
N GLU A 92 -3.05 15.03 10.11
CA GLU A 92 -2.16 16.01 10.71
C GLU A 92 -1.82 17.17 9.76
N GLY A 93 -1.63 16.87 8.49
CA GLY A 93 -1.34 17.86 7.44
C GLY A 93 -2.54 18.67 7.00
N GLY A 94 -3.75 18.29 7.38
CA GLY A 94 -4.97 19.02 7.04
C GLY A 94 -5.32 18.97 5.55
N VAL A 95 -5.32 17.79 4.97
CA VAL A 95 -5.72 17.59 3.57
C VAL A 95 -7.13 18.16 3.32
N SER A 96 -7.30 18.90 2.23
CA SER A 96 -8.57 19.57 1.94
C SER A 96 -9.75 18.60 1.85
N VAL A 97 -10.94 19.06 2.24
CA VAL A 97 -12.18 18.27 2.19
C VAL A 97 -12.40 17.66 0.80
N ALA A 98 -12.12 18.43 -0.26
CA ALA A 98 -12.23 17.93 -1.63
C ALA A 98 -11.30 16.72 -1.89
N ARG A 99 -10.05 16.78 -1.43
CA ARG A 99 -9.10 15.67 -1.57
C ARG A 99 -9.45 14.48 -0.69
N ALA A 100 -9.95 14.72 0.52
CA ALA A 100 -10.33 13.64 1.44
C ALA A 100 -11.59 12.88 0.96
N LEU A 101 -12.57 13.58 0.34
CA LEU A 101 -13.83 12.97 -0.06
C LEU A 101 -13.86 12.47 -1.51
N PHE A 102 -13.23 13.19 -2.45
CA PHE A 102 -13.43 12.97 -3.86
C PHE A 102 -12.16 12.49 -4.60
N ALA A 103 -11.00 12.53 -3.98
CA ALA A 103 -9.76 12.07 -4.60
C ALA A 103 -9.40 10.62 -4.23
N PHE A 104 -10.25 9.93 -3.46
CA PHE A 104 -9.98 8.53 -3.12
C PHE A 104 -9.85 7.68 -4.37
N ASN A 105 -8.73 6.96 -4.48
CA ASN A 105 -8.57 5.95 -5.51
C ASN A 105 -7.63 4.84 -4.98
N SER A 106 -7.98 3.61 -5.32
CA SER A 106 -7.26 2.44 -4.85
C SER A 106 -5.82 2.39 -5.39
N ALA A 107 -5.54 2.94 -6.58
CA ALA A 107 -4.17 2.94 -7.12
C ALA A 107 -3.20 3.80 -6.30
N ASN A 108 -3.68 4.90 -5.69
CA ASN A 108 -2.86 5.66 -4.75
C ASN A 108 -2.69 4.92 -3.42
N VAL A 109 -3.79 4.47 -2.82
CA VAL A 109 -3.79 3.84 -1.49
C VAL A 109 -2.97 2.56 -1.49
N GLU A 110 -3.32 1.61 -2.32
CA GLU A 110 -2.64 0.30 -2.41
C GLU A 110 -1.24 0.41 -3.02
N GLY A 111 -1.09 1.30 -4.00
CA GLY A 111 0.21 1.59 -4.58
C GLY A 111 1.19 2.14 -3.57
N TRP A 112 0.74 3.03 -2.66
CA TRP A 112 1.57 3.54 -1.57
C TRP A 112 1.98 2.45 -0.59
N ALA A 113 1.06 1.59 -0.16
CA ALA A 113 1.37 0.51 0.76
C ALA A 113 2.38 -0.49 0.15
N LEU A 114 2.19 -0.90 -1.10
CA LEU A 114 3.13 -1.77 -1.81
C LEU A 114 4.50 -1.10 -2.06
N TYR A 115 4.49 0.21 -2.29
CA TYR A 115 5.71 1.02 -2.37
C TYR A 115 6.42 1.10 -1.00
N SER A 116 5.66 1.17 0.08
CA SER A 116 6.16 1.17 1.46
C SER A 116 6.88 -0.13 1.82
N GLU A 117 6.34 -1.28 1.42
CA GLU A 117 7.06 -2.57 1.50
C GLU A 117 8.42 -2.50 0.79
N ALA A 118 8.43 -1.93 -0.43
CA ALA A 118 9.64 -1.85 -1.24
C ALA A 118 10.74 -0.97 -0.63
N ILE A 119 10.38 0.17 -0.06
CA ILE A 119 11.36 1.07 0.58
C ILE A 119 11.85 0.53 1.93
N MET A 120 11.05 -0.30 2.59
CA MET A 120 11.44 -0.95 3.84
C MET A 120 12.28 -2.20 3.62
N LYS A 121 12.05 -2.93 2.52
CA LYS A 121 12.70 -4.23 2.25
C LYS A 121 14.21 -4.27 2.54
N PRO A 122 15.05 -3.29 2.12
CA PRO A 122 16.49 -3.34 2.37
C PRO A 122 16.91 -3.37 3.85
N TYR A 123 16.00 -3.01 4.74
CA TYR A 123 16.25 -2.90 6.20
C TYR A 123 15.62 -4.05 6.99
N LEU A 124 14.99 -5.00 6.32
CA LEU A 124 14.34 -6.15 6.94
C LEU A 124 15.28 -7.35 7.02
N PRO A 125 15.04 -8.30 7.93
CA PRO A 125 15.73 -9.59 7.94
C PRO A 125 15.60 -10.32 6.60
N PRO A 126 16.56 -11.19 6.22
CA PRO A 126 16.55 -11.87 4.91
C PRO A 126 15.26 -12.63 4.62
N GLU A 127 14.71 -13.31 5.63
CA GLU A 127 13.45 -14.07 5.52
C GLU A 127 12.26 -13.14 5.23
N ALA A 128 12.23 -11.98 5.88
CA ALA A 128 11.21 -10.97 5.63
C ALA A 128 11.37 -10.30 4.26
N GLN A 129 12.60 -10.15 3.75
CA GLN A 129 12.82 -9.69 2.38
C GLN A 129 12.25 -10.65 1.35
N LEU A 130 12.31 -11.97 1.61
CA LEU A 130 11.69 -12.98 0.77
C LEU A 130 10.17 -12.86 0.82
N ALA A 131 9.57 -12.73 2.01
CA ALA A 131 8.13 -12.53 2.18
C ALA A 131 7.62 -11.28 1.42
N VAL A 132 8.36 -10.16 1.47
CA VAL A 132 8.05 -8.96 0.64
C VAL A 132 8.05 -9.27 -0.85
N LEU A 133 8.95 -10.13 -1.33
CA LEU A 133 9.00 -10.50 -2.75
C LEU A 133 7.86 -11.43 -3.15
N GLU A 134 7.50 -12.37 -2.28
CA GLU A 134 6.33 -13.25 -2.44
C GLU A 134 5.03 -12.44 -2.47
N ALA A 135 4.84 -11.54 -1.52
CA ALA A 135 3.73 -10.61 -1.49
C ALA A 135 3.65 -9.76 -2.79
N ARG A 136 4.79 -9.30 -3.30
CA ARG A 136 4.85 -8.57 -4.58
C ARG A 136 4.50 -9.46 -5.77
N LEU A 137 4.89 -10.74 -5.76
CA LEU A 137 4.50 -11.70 -6.78
C LEU A 137 2.99 -11.86 -6.82
N GLN A 138 2.33 -12.01 -5.67
CA GLN A 138 0.87 -12.03 -5.56
C GLN A 138 0.23 -10.77 -6.17
N ARG A 139 0.72 -9.57 -5.80
CA ARG A 139 0.17 -8.30 -6.32
C ARG A 139 0.42 -8.14 -7.82
N SER A 140 1.51 -8.67 -8.36
CA SER A 140 1.74 -8.68 -9.81
C SER A 140 0.79 -9.64 -10.53
N ALA A 141 0.46 -10.79 -9.94
CA ALA A 141 -0.54 -11.71 -10.46
C ALA A 141 -1.94 -11.06 -10.46
N ARG A 142 -2.33 -10.37 -9.38
CA ARG A 142 -3.57 -9.58 -9.31
C ARG A 142 -3.74 -8.64 -10.49
N ALA A 143 -2.63 -8.02 -10.95
CA ALA A 143 -2.67 -7.00 -12.00
C ALA A 143 -3.20 -7.52 -13.34
N PHE A 144 -3.08 -8.81 -13.63
CA PHE A 144 -3.59 -9.39 -14.87
C PHE A 144 -4.71 -10.43 -14.64
N LEU A 145 -4.71 -11.16 -13.53
CA LEU A 145 -5.76 -12.16 -13.28
C LEU A 145 -7.13 -11.53 -13.12
N ASP A 146 -7.23 -10.47 -12.32
CA ASP A 146 -8.49 -9.76 -12.09
C ASP A 146 -9.10 -9.22 -13.41
N PRO A 147 -8.41 -8.40 -14.24
CA PRO A 147 -8.99 -7.95 -15.50
C PRO A 147 -9.25 -9.09 -16.49
N MET A 148 -8.39 -10.11 -16.56
CA MET A 148 -8.63 -11.23 -17.48
C MET A 148 -9.88 -12.03 -17.13
N LEU A 149 -10.16 -12.24 -15.84
CA LEU A 149 -11.40 -12.86 -15.38
C LEU A 149 -12.62 -12.02 -15.76
N ASN A 150 -12.58 -10.71 -15.48
CA ASN A 150 -13.70 -9.81 -15.75
C ASN A 150 -13.95 -9.59 -17.26
N LEU A 151 -12.93 -9.76 -18.09
CA LEU A 151 -13.05 -9.73 -19.55
C LEU A 151 -13.40 -11.09 -20.16
N GLY A 152 -13.57 -12.14 -19.36
CA GLY A 152 -13.85 -13.50 -19.84
C GLY A 152 -12.69 -14.15 -20.60
N MET A 153 -11.46 -13.65 -20.42
CA MET A 153 -10.24 -14.17 -21.06
C MET A 153 -9.62 -15.33 -20.29
N LEU A 154 -10.02 -15.54 -19.03
CA LEU A 154 -9.53 -16.59 -18.13
C LEU A 154 -10.71 -17.12 -17.31
N LYS A 155 -10.72 -18.43 -17.02
CA LYS A 155 -11.73 -19.02 -16.14
C LYS A 155 -11.31 -18.94 -14.67
N PRO A 156 -12.26 -18.90 -13.71
CA PRO A 156 -11.95 -18.87 -12.29
C PRO A 156 -11.03 -20.01 -11.84
N ASP A 157 -11.26 -21.24 -12.29
CA ASP A 157 -10.43 -22.39 -11.92
C ASP A 157 -9.00 -22.28 -12.46
N GLU A 158 -8.82 -21.72 -13.65
CA GLU A 158 -7.49 -21.48 -14.23
C GLU A 158 -6.72 -20.41 -13.44
N ALA A 159 -7.41 -19.34 -13.04
CA ALA A 159 -6.83 -18.29 -12.20
C ALA A 159 -6.48 -18.81 -10.79
N LYS A 160 -7.38 -19.61 -10.18
CA LYS A 160 -7.12 -20.27 -8.90
C LYS A 160 -5.89 -21.17 -8.98
N HIS A 161 -5.81 -21.99 -10.01
CA HIS A 161 -4.66 -22.86 -10.25
C HIS A 161 -3.36 -22.06 -10.38
N PHE A 162 -3.38 -20.95 -11.12
CA PHE A 162 -2.21 -20.06 -11.23
C PHE A 162 -1.79 -19.50 -9.87
N LEU A 163 -2.73 -19.05 -9.04
CA LEU A 163 -2.44 -18.54 -7.70
C LEU A 163 -1.80 -19.61 -6.80
N MET A 164 -2.25 -20.86 -6.90
CA MET A 164 -1.72 -21.96 -6.10
C MET A 164 -0.36 -22.46 -6.59
N GLU A 165 -0.15 -22.60 -7.90
CA GLU A 165 1.04 -23.25 -8.45
C GLU A 165 2.19 -22.28 -8.75
N VAL A 166 1.87 -21.03 -9.09
CA VAL A 166 2.88 -20.03 -9.47
C VAL A 166 3.13 -19.03 -8.37
N VAL A 167 2.08 -18.55 -7.71
CA VAL A 167 2.19 -17.62 -6.58
C VAL A 167 2.38 -18.35 -5.25
N VAL A 168 2.01 -19.65 -5.21
CA VAL A 168 2.14 -20.53 -4.04
C VAL A 168 1.24 -20.14 -2.88
N LEU A 169 0.05 -19.59 -3.18
CA LEU A 169 -0.94 -19.31 -2.15
C LEU A 169 -1.61 -20.58 -1.65
N SER A 170 -2.03 -20.58 -0.39
CA SER A 170 -2.91 -21.63 0.13
C SER A 170 -4.23 -21.69 -0.67
N GLU A 171 -4.86 -22.87 -0.70
CA GLU A 171 -6.13 -23.02 -1.40
C GLU A 171 -7.23 -22.08 -0.88
N PRO A 172 -7.38 -21.87 0.45
CA PRO A 172 -8.35 -20.91 0.98
C PRO A 172 -8.10 -19.47 0.52
N LEU A 173 -6.85 -19.01 0.53
CA LEU A 173 -6.52 -17.66 0.08
C LEU A 173 -6.69 -17.51 -1.44
N ALA A 174 -6.30 -18.50 -2.23
CA ALA A 174 -6.52 -18.49 -3.68
C ALA A 174 -8.02 -18.42 -4.02
N LYS A 175 -8.87 -19.15 -3.27
CA LYS A 175 -10.34 -19.07 -3.43
C LYS A 175 -10.86 -17.67 -3.06
N GLU A 176 -10.40 -17.10 -1.96
CA GLU A 176 -10.79 -15.75 -1.52
C GLU A 176 -10.41 -14.69 -2.57
N GLU A 177 -9.22 -14.80 -3.17
CA GLU A 177 -8.79 -13.93 -4.26
C GLU A 177 -9.73 -14.04 -5.48
N ILE A 178 -10.15 -15.25 -5.86
CA ILE A 178 -11.11 -15.44 -6.98
C ILE A 178 -12.47 -14.83 -6.63
N ASP A 179 -12.97 -15.06 -5.43
CA ASP A 179 -14.24 -14.48 -4.98
C ASP A 179 -14.15 -12.94 -4.95
N ARG A 180 -13.01 -12.39 -4.57
CA ARG A 180 -12.74 -10.95 -4.61
C ARG A 180 -12.78 -10.39 -6.03
N TYR A 181 -12.10 -11.03 -7.00
CA TYR A 181 -12.07 -10.57 -8.38
C TYR A 181 -13.42 -10.65 -9.08
N THR A 182 -14.24 -11.65 -8.70
CA THR A 182 -15.50 -11.93 -9.40
C THR A 182 -16.72 -11.27 -8.77
N PHE A 183 -16.75 -11.12 -7.44
CA PHE A 183 -17.95 -10.71 -6.72
C PHE A 183 -17.75 -9.51 -5.80
N THR A 184 -16.72 -9.54 -4.95
CA THR A 184 -16.60 -8.56 -3.86
C THR A 184 -16.07 -7.21 -4.35
N ALA A 185 -15.02 -7.22 -5.19
CA ALA A 185 -14.36 -6.01 -5.67
C ALA A 185 -13.74 -6.20 -7.06
N PRO A 186 -14.53 -6.48 -8.11
CA PRO A 186 -14.03 -6.66 -9.47
C PRO A 186 -13.21 -5.46 -9.94
N GLY A 187 -12.01 -5.72 -10.51
CA GLY A 187 -11.11 -4.69 -11.03
C GLY A 187 -10.24 -3.99 -9.97
N GLN A 188 -10.55 -4.15 -8.66
CA GLN A 188 -9.80 -3.45 -7.61
C GLN A 188 -8.39 -4.00 -7.41
N ALA A 189 -8.20 -5.31 -7.55
CA ALA A 189 -6.91 -5.94 -7.26
C ALA A 189 -5.77 -5.50 -8.20
N THR A 190 -6.09 -5.07 -9.41
CA THR A 190 -5.14 -4.46 -10.36
C THR A 190 -4.47 -3.21 -9.80
N SER A 191 -5.16 -2.46 -8.96
CA SER A 191 -4.72 -1.16 -8.45
C SER A 191 -3.42 -1.20 -7.64
N TYR A 192 -3.15 -2.30 -6.95
CA TYR A 192 -1.94 -2.52 -6.14
C TYR A 192 -0.67 -2.35 -6.97
N PHE A 193 -0.48 -3.25 -7.92
CA PHE A 193 0.76 -3.29 -8.71
C PHE A 193 0.84 -2.12 -9.70
N PHE A 194 -0.30 -1.68 -10.25
CA PHE A 194 -0.36 -0.49 -11.11
C PHE A 194 0.12 0.75 -10.35
N GLY A 195 -0.45 1.01 -9.16
CA GLY A 195 -0.06 2.16 -8.33
C GLY A 195 1.40 2.11 -7.89
N TYR A 196 1.88 0.91 -7.49
CA TYR A 196 3.29 0.68 -7.19
C TYR A 196 4.22 1.05 -8.36
N CYS A 197 3.91 0.59 -9.56
CA CYS A 197 4.71 0.91 -10.75
C CYS A 197 4.73 2.41 -11.05
N LYS A 198 3.58 3.09 -10.87
CA LYS A 198 3.49 4.55 -11.04
C LYS A 198 4.35 5.30 -10.02
N LEU A 199 4.33 4.90 -8.75
CA LEU A 199 5.16 5.52 -7.70
C LEU A 199 6.65 5.25 -7.92
N GLN A 200 7.05 4.05 -8.33
CA GLN A 200 8.44 3.74 -8.67
C GLN A 200 8.93 4.59 -9.86
N ALA A 201 8.12 4.69 -10.90
CA ALA A 201 8.44 5.53 -12.05
C ALA A 201 8.54 7.02 -11.67
N LEU A 202 7.63 7.51 -10.84
CA LEU A 202 7.65 8.89 -10.35
C LEU A 202 8.89 9.16 -9.50
N ARG A 203 9.26 8.23 -8.61
CA ARG A 203 10.48 8.33 -7.83
C ARG A 203 11.72 8.42 -8.73
N ALA A 204 11.87 7.47 -9.66
CA ALA A 204 13.00 7.47 -10.59
C ALA A 204 13.09 8.78 -11.40
N LYS A 205 11.96 9.28 -11.89
CA LYS A 205 11.86 10.57 -12.60
C LYS A 205 12.30 11.74 -11.72
N THR A 206 11.90 11.74 -10.45
CA THR A 206 12.24 12.80 -9.49
C THR A 206 13.73 12.74 -9.11
N GLU A 207 14.27 11.54 -8.86
CA GLU A 207 15.69 11.33 -8.58
C GLU A 207 16.57 11.81 -9.76
N LEU A 208 16.20 11.47 -10.98
CA LEU A 208 16.89 11.94 -12.17
C LEU A 208 16.85 13.47 -12.34
N ALA A 209 15.67 14.06 -12.05
CA ALA A 209 15.50 15.51 -12.19
C ALA A 209 16.25 16.32 -11.13
N LEU A 210 16.42 15.80 -9.92
CA LEU A 210 17.06 16.50 -8.80
C LEU A 210 18.52 16.08 -8.56
N GLY A 211 18.94 14.91 -9.02
CA GLY A 211 20.29 14.38 -8.81
C GLY A 211 20.65 14.40 -7.31
N GLN A 212 21.79 15.01 -6.99
CA GLN A 212 22.30 15.09 -5.60
C GLN A 212 21.41 15.88 -4.64
N LYS A 213 20.38 16.61 -5.12
CA LYS A 213 19.44 17.35 -4.28
C LYS A 213 18.27 16.48 -3.82
N PHE A 214 18.08 15.31 -4.41
CA PHE A 214 17.03 14.40 -3.99
C PHE A 214 17.22 14.00 -2.52
N ARG A 215 16.15 14.08 -1.73
CA ARG A 215 16.11 13.64 -0.34
C ARG A 215 14.89 12.75 -0.17
N PRO A 216 15.08 11.44 0.15
CA PRO A 216 13.97 10.51 0.28
C PRO A 216 12.88 10.99 1.24
N GLN A 217 13.27 11.47 2.42
CA GLN A 217 12.33 11.93 3.43
C GLN A 217 11.42 13.05 2.92
N SER A 218 12.00 14.14 2.43
CA SER A 218 11.20 15.28 1.94
C SER A 218 10.35 14.92 0.71
N TYR A 219 10.81 13.98 -0.11
CA TYR A 219 10.04 13.45 -1.24
C TYR A 219 8.82 12.67 -0.78
N HIS A 220 8.99 11.73 0.17
CA HIS A 220 7.88 10.95 0.69
C HIS A 220 6.91 11.81 1.50
N ASP A 221 7.42 12.74 2.31
CA ASP A 221 6.59 13.69 3.05
C ASP A 221 5.73 14.53 2.10
N PHE A 222 6.33 14.98 0.98
CA PHE A 222 5.58 15.70 -0.05
C PHE A 222 4.48 14.85 -0.66
N ILE A 223 4.74 13.57 -0.96
CA ILE A 223 3.75 12.64 -1.55
C ILE A 223 2.54 12.47 -0.62
N VAL A 224 2.78 12.11 0.65
CA VAL A 224 1.67 11.85 1.57
C VAL A 224 0.86 13.11 1.89
N ALA A 225 1.50 14.29 1.86
CA ALA A 225 0.83 15.58 2.02
C ALA A 225 -0.12 15.91 0.86
N GLN A 226 0.02 15.27 -0.32
CA GLN A 226 -0.91 15.48 -1.43
C GLN A 226 -2.25 14.77 -1.22
N GLY A 227 -2.36 13.88 -0.24
CA GLY A 227 -3.52 13.01 -0.07
C GLY A 227 -3.62 11.97 -1.18
N LEU A 228 -4.83 11.48 -1.46
CA LEU A 228 -5.07 10.32 -2.30
C LEU A 228 -5.25 10.69 -3.78
N LEU A 229 -4.43 11.59 -4.31
CA LEU A 229 -4.51 11.99 -5.71
C LEU A 229 -4.30 10.80 -6.65
N PRO A 230 -5.05 10.70 -7.77
CA PRO A 230 -4.74 9.77 -8.85
C PRO A 230 -3.29 9.91 -9.33
N PRO A 231 -2.65 8.83 -9.80
CA PRO A 231 -1.22 8.82 -10.12
C PRO A 231 -0.76 9.95 -11.05
N GLU A 232 -1.55 10.28 -12.07
CA GLU A 232 -1.21 11.35 -13.02
C GLU A 232 -1.26 12.75 -12.39
N LEU A 233 -2.20 12.98 -11.48
CA LEU A 233 -2.31 14.23 -10.75
C LEU A 233 -1.23 14.32 -9.66
N LEU A 234 -0.88 13.20 -9.03
CA LEU A 234 0.23 13.11 -8.10
C LEU A 234 1.57 13.42 -8.79
N GLU A 235 1.81 12.83 -9.97
CA GLU A 235 3.00 13.14 -10.77
C GLU A 235 3.07 14.64 -11.10
N LYS A 236 1.96 15.22 -11.55
CA LYS A 236 1.91 16.66 -11.83
C LYS A 236 2.22 17.48 -10.59
N ALA A 237 1.64 17.16 -9.44
CA ALA A 237 1.89 17.85 -8.18
C ALA A 237 3.35 17.78 -7.77
N VAL A 238 3.99 16.60 -7.87
CA VAL A 238 5.41 16.42 -7.54
C VAL A 238 6.30 17.21 -8.50
N MET A 239 6.06 17.12 -9.80
CA MET A 239 6.89 17.83 -10.78
C MET A 239 6.79 19.35 -10.67
N GLU A 240 5.59 19.87 -10.41
CA GLU A 240 5.34 21.32 -10.32
C GLU A 240 5.64 21.90 -8.93
N GLY A 241 5.23 21.18 -7.85
CA GLY A 241 5.29 21.68 -6.48
C GLY A 241 6.55 21.27 -5.69
N TYR A 242 7.25 20.21 -6.13
CA TYR A 242 8.46 19.74 -5.45
C TYR A 242 9.71 19.88 -6.32
N VAL A 243 9.70 19.37 -7.55
CA VAL A 243 10.88 19.33 -8.42
C VAL A 243 11.25 20.73 -8.91
N LYS A 244 10.33 21.46 -9.57
CA LYS A 244 10.60 22.78 -10.13
C LYS A 244 11.14 23.80 -9.10
N PRO A 245 10.55 23.95 -7.90
CA PRO A 245 11.08 24.86 -6.89
C PRO A 245 12.53 24.54 -6.48
N LEU A 246 12.86 23.25 -6.28
CA LEU A 246 14.20 22.82 -5.90
C LEU A 246 15.24 23.01 -7.02
N GLN A 247 14.82 22.93 -8.28
CA GLN A 247 15.68 23.26 -9.43
C GLN A 247 15.94 24.77 -9.52
N SER A 248 14.89 25.60 -9.37
CA SER A 248 14.96 27.06 -9.48
C SER A 248 15.81 27.69 -8.37
N ALA A 249 15.66 27.22 -7.12
CA ALA A 249 16.47 27.68 -5.98
C ALA A 249 17.98 27.49 -6.20
N ALA A 250 18.40 26.58 -7.03
CA ALA A 250 19.82 26.37 -7.34
C ALA A 250 20.36 27.28 -8.45
N ALA A 251 19.51 27.72 -9.35
CA ALA A 251 19.91 28.63 -10.41
C ALA A 251 20.28 30.03 -9.85
N HIS A 252 19.67 30.39 -8.69
CA HIS A 252 19.97 31.65 -8.02
C HIS A 252 21.24 31.62 -7.15
N VAL A 253 21.71 30.43 -6.72
CA VAL A 253 22.92 30.29 -5.88
C VAL A 253 24.20 30.20 -6.71
N SER A 254 24.08 29.80 -7.99
CA SER A 254 25.23 29.66 -8.90
C SER A 254 25.48 30.88 -9.81
N GLY A 255 24.76 31.98 -9.59
CA GLY A 255 24.82 33.20 -10.39
C GLY A 255 25.46 34.42 -9.66
N ASP A 256 25.96 34.20 -8.42
CA ASP A 256 26.79 35.12 -7.66
C ASP A 256 28.22 34.52 -7.59
#